data_64b1d7c59d9198054e0eaaa5cf900dd1
#
_entry.id   64b1d7c59d9198054e0eaaa5cf900dd1
#
_cell.length_a   1.000
_cell.length_b   1.000
_cell.length_c   1.000
_cell.angle_alpha   90.00
_cell.angle_beta   90.00
_cell.angle_gamma   90.00
#
_symmetry.space_group_name_H-M   'P 1'
#
loop_
_entity.id
_entity.type
_entity.pdbx_description
1 polymer ?
#
loop_
_entity_poly.entity_id
_entity_poly.type
_entity_poly.pdbx_seq_one_letter_code
_entity_poly.pdbx_strand_id
1 'polypeptide(L)'
;MPPSPLTTSPEILTLLKDLHTKSLTQESTVDWHTLPQQCTPEFDSIMLDKFIALDQDKCELVYHILRSINAKTVVEAGTSFGVSTIYLALAVAENAKRVSATTKPRVIATEKEESKAELARAHWAKAGREVEDVIELRVGDLRETLTEDLGTVDFLLLDSKLVFIFLVGAVAAMYSAHVCSTPWLSCIQLCILG
;
A
#
# COMPACT_ATOMS: atom_id res chain seq x y z
N MET A 1 8.79 9.56 23.49
CA MET A 1 7.83 9.08 22.50
C MET A 1 7.17 7.81 23.03
N PRO A 2 5.89 7.62 22.86
CA PRO A 2 5.28 6.34 23.15
C PRO A 2 5.97 5.24 22.32
N PRO A 3 6.00 3.98 22.78
CA PRO A 3 6.55 2.88 22.00
C PRO A 3 5.78 2.74 20.69
N SER A 4 6.49 2.39 19.61
CA SER A 4 5.84 2.13 18.32
C SER A 4 4.77 1.06 18.48
N PRO A 5 3.61 1.25 17.87
CA PRO A 5 2.54 0.26 17.90
C PRO A 5 2.85 -0.99 17.04
N LEU A 6 3.93 -0.96 16.26
CA LEU A 6 4.32 -2.03 15.36
C LEU A 6 5.07 -3.15 16.10
N THR A 7 4.74 -4.39 15.77
CA THR A 7 5.52 -5.56 16.19
C THR A 7 6.56 -5.85 15.11
N THR A 8 7.77 -5.31 15.28
CA THR A 8 8.87 -5.47 14.33
C THR A 8 10.23 -5.18 14.99
N SER A 9 11.33 -5.36 14.24
CA SER A 9 12.68 -5.09 14.74
C SER A 9 12.99 -3.58 14.87
N PRO A 10 13.93 -3.20 15.77
CA PRO A 10 14.38 -1.81 15.90
C PRO A 10 14.96 -1.23 14.60
N GLU A 11 15.58 -2.06 13.77
CA GLU A 11 16.14 -1.68 12.49
C GLU A 11 15.05 -1.23 11.51
N ILE A 12 13.96 -1.97 11.43
CA ILE A 12 12.80 -1.60 10.60
C ILE A 12 12.14 -0.33 11.12
N LEU A 13 11.99 -0.18 12.44
CA LEU A 13 11.46 1.05 13.03
C LEU A 13 12.33 2.27 12.68
N THR A 14 13.64 2.12 12.69
CA THR A 14 14.58 3.17 12.29
C THR A 14 14.42 3.49 10.81
N LEU A 15 14.36 2.48 9.95
CA LEU A 15 14.14 2.67 8.50
C LEU A 15 12.85 3.42 8.24
N LEU A 16 11.72 3.02 8.86
CA LEU A 16 10.42 3.68 8.68
C LEU A 16 10.47 5.15 9.13
N LYS A 17 11.10 5.43 10.27
CA LYS A 17 11.29 6.79 10.76
C LYS A 17 12.08 7.65 9.77
N ASP A 18 13.16 7.09 9.19
CA ASP A 18 13.99 7.81 8.22
C ASP A 18 13.21 8.08 6.92
N LEU A 19 12.43 7.10 6.44
CA LEU A 19 11.60 7.25 5.25
C LEU A 19 10.49 8.31 5.46
N HIS A 20 9.79 8.29 6.59
CA HIS A 20 8.80 9.34 6.90
C HIS A 20 9.44 10.71 7.08
N THR A 21 10.60 10.80 7.73
CA THR A 21 11.33 12.06 7.83
C THR A 21 11.72 12.61 6.46
N LYS A 22 12.17 11.74 5.56
CA LYS A 22 12.48 12.11 4.17
C LYS A 22 11.24 12.62 3.44
N SER A 23 10.10 11.93 3.58
CA SER A 23 8.83 12.33 2.98
C SER A 23 8.40 13.72 3.47
N LEU A 24 8.31 13.92 4.78
CA LEU A 24 7.91 15.20 5.39
C LEU A 24 8.85 16.35 4.98
N THR A 25 10.16 16.09 4.93
CA THR A 25 11.14 17.08 4.49
C THR A 25 10.90 17.49 3.05
N GLN A 26 10.66 16.54 2.17
CA GLN A 26 10.38 16.83 0.76
C GLN A 26 9.04 17.51 0.57
N GLU A 27 8.00 17.05 1.25
CA GLU A 27 6.66 17.62 1.21
C GLU A 27 6.66 19.10 1.63
N SER A 28 7.46 19.47 2.65
CA SER A 28 7.61 20.86 3.10
C SER A 28 8.22 21.80 2.06
N THR A 29 8.87 21.26 1.01
CA THR A 29 9.44 22.03 -0.11
C THR A 29 8.47 22.21 -1.28
N VAL A 30 7.31 21.54 -1.25
CA VAL A 30 6.32 21.63 -2.33
C VAL A 30 5.38 22.80 -2.07
N ASP A 31 5.31 23.74 -3.01
CA ASP A 31 4.30 24.77 -2.98
C ASP A 31 2.99 24.27 -3.61
N TRP A 32 2.13 23.73 -2.77
CA TRP A 32 0.86 23.12 -3.16
C TRP A 32 -0.10 24.11 -3.85
N HIS A 33 0.07 25.42 -3.65
CA HIS A 33 -0.79 26.44 -4.25
C HIS A 33 -0.45 26.74 -5.70
N THR A 34 0.78 26.44 -6.11
CA THR A 34 1.26 26.70 -7.48
C THR A 34 1.21 25.48 -8.38
N LEU A 35 0.87 24.30 -7.83
CA LEU A 35 0.79 23.07 -8.60
C LEU A 35 -0.35 23.12 -9.62
N PRO A 36 -0.16 22.54 -10.83
CA PRO A 36 -1.25 22.29 -11.76
C PRO A 36 -2.36 21.47 -11.13
N GLN A 37 -3.51 21.44 -11.79
CA GLN A 37 -4.62 20.59 -11.38
C GLN A 37 -4.16 19.13 -11.29
N GLN A 38 -4.58 18.44 -10.25
CA GLN A 38 -4.30 17.00 -10.08
C GLN A 38 -4.83 16.19 -11.26
N CYS A 39 -4.18 15.08 -11.56
CA CYS A 39 -4.49 14.20 -12.69
C CYS A 39 -4.24 14.82 -14.07
N THR A 40 -3.34 15.79 -14.17
CA THR A 40 -2.81 16.27 -15.45
C THR A 40 -1.39 15.76 -15.68
N PRO A 41 -0.95 15.62 -16.95
CA PRO A 41 0.42 15.21 -17.26
C PRO A 41 1.49 16.13 -16.65
N GLU A 42 1.20 17.42 -16.55
CA GLU A 42 2.08 18.42 -15.94
C GLU A 42 2.23 18.18 -14.45
N PHE A 43 1.14 17.88 -13.74
CA PHE A 43 1.16 17.52 -12.34
C PHE A 43 1.97 16.24 -12.12
N ASP A 44 1.70 15.20 -12.91
CA ASP A 44 2.39 13.91 -12.82
C ASP A 44 3.89 14.07 -13.06
N SER A 45 4.30 14.89 -14.03
CA SER A 45 5.71 15.21 -14.31
C SER A 45 6.42 15.88 -13.13
N ILE A 46 5.75 16.83 -12.45
CA ILE A 46 6.30 17.52 -11.27
C ILE A 46 6.42 16.58 -10.08
N MET A 47 5.46 15.66 -9.94
CA MET A 47 5.38 14.74 -8.78
C MET A 47 6.18 13.45 -8.99
N LEU A 48 6.75 13.24 -10.18
CA LEU A 48 7.45 11.99 -10.51
C LEU A 48 8.60 11.69 -9.55
N ASP A 49 9.41 12.68 -9.23
CA ASP A 49 10.60 12.58 -8.39
C ASP A 49 10.35 12.96 -6.92
N LYS A 50 9.13 13.35 -6.57
CA LYS A 50 8.79 13.74 -5.20
C LYS A 50 8.54 12.53 -4.33
N PHE A 51 9.38 12.38 -3.29
CA PHE A 51 9.24 11.35 -2.29
C PHE A 51 8.16 11.74 -1.27
N ILE A 52 6.91 11.47 -1.61
CA ILE A 52 5.77 11.72 -0.73
C ILE A 52 5.14 10.36 -0.42
N ALA A 53 5.01 10.07 0.87
CA ALA A 53 4.45 8.82 1.38
C ALA A 53 3.18 9.10 2.19
N LEU A 54 2.35 8.09 2.34
CA LEU A 54 1.23 8.12 3.28
C LEU A 54 1.74 8.43 4.70
N ASP A 55 1.06 9.30 5.43
CA ASP A 55 1.43 9.71 6.78
C ASP A 55 1.64 8.51 7.71
N GLN A 56 2.57 8.65 8.65
CA GLN A 56 2.93 7.57 9.57
C GLN A 56 1.73 7.08 10.39
N ASP A 57 0.93 7.98 10.94
CA ASP A 57 -0.25 7.66 11.75
C ASP A 57 -1.32 6.91 10.94
N LYS A 58 -1.49 7.25 9.66
CA LYS A 58 -2.37 6.55 8.74
C LYS A 58 -1.84 5.15 8.42
N CYS A 59 -0.53 5.00 8.17
CA CYS A 59 0.10 3.70 7.98
C CYS A 59 -0.06 2.80 9.22
N GLU A 60 0.15 3.34 10.42
CA GLU A 60 -0.03 2.63 11.69
C GLU A 60 -1.49 2.22 11.90
N LEU A 61 -2.45 3.09 11.58
CA LEU A 61 -3.87 2.76 11.63
C LEU A 61 -4.21 1.59 10.71
N VAL A 62 -3.74 1.63 9.45
CA VAL A 62 -3.97 0.53 8.49
C VAL A 62 -3.33 -0.77 8.99
N TYR A 63 -2.11 -0.72 9.52
CA TYR A 63 -1.47 -1.88 10.15
C TYR A 63 -2.37 -2.49 11.22
N HIS A 64 -2.94 -1.70 12.13
CA HIS A 64 -3.82 -2.21 13.19
C HIS A 64 -5.13 -2.77 12.66
N ILE A 65 -5.72 -2.16 11.63
CA ILE A 65 -6.91 -2.71 10.98
C ILE A 65 -6.61 -4.09 10.42
N LEU A 66 -5.52 -4.24 9.64
CA LEU A 66 -5.11 -5.53 9.07
C LEU A 66 -4.86 -6.59 10.14
N ARG A 67 -4.25 -6.19 11.28
CA ARG A 67 -4.02 -7.07 12.43
C ARG A 67 -5.34 -7.52 13.07
N SER A 68 -6.31 -6.62 13.17
CA SER A 68 -7.60 -6.89 13.82
C SER A 68 -8.48 -7.83 12.99
N ILE A 69 -8.51 -7.67 11.67
CA ILE A 69 -9.27 -8.54 10.75
C ILE A 69 -8.51 -9.80 10.34
N ASN A 70 -7.26 -9.96 10.80
CA ASN A 70 -6.40 -11.09 10.47
C ASN A 70 -6.19 -11.26 8.95
N ALA A 71 -6.03 -10.13 8.23
CA ALA A 71 -5.83 -10.10 6.78
C ALA A 71 -4.61 -10.92 6.35
N LYS A 72 -4.72 -11.63 5.23
CA LYS A 72 -3.66 -12.44 4.62
C LYS A 72 -3.29 -11.93 3.22
N THR A 73 -4.27 -11.48 2.46
CA THR A 73 -4.10 -10.96 1.11
C THR A 73 -4.56 -9.50 1.07
N VAL A 74 -3.62 -8.62 0.78
CA VAL A 74 -3.85 -7.18 0.69
C VAL A 74 -3.48 -6.70 -0.71
N VAL A 75 -4.29 -5.82 -1.26
CA VAL A 75 -3.97 -5.09 -2.50
C VAL A 75 -3.69 -3.64 -2.16
N GLU A 76 -2.63 -3.09 -2.71
CA GLU A 76 -2.28 -1.67 -2.63
C GLU A 76 -2.29 -1.07 -4.03
N ALA A 77 -3.18 -0.12 -4.25
CA ALA A 77 -3.26 0.63 -5.49
C ALA A 77 -2.51 1.96 -5.34
N GLY A 78 -1.30 2.04 -5.89
CA GLY A 78 -0.40 3.19 -5.76
C GLY A 78 0.62 3.00 -4.64
N THR A 79 1.62 2.18 -4.90
CA THR A 79 2.72 1.86 -3.95
C THR A 79 3.72 3.00 -3.81
N SER A 80 3.91 3.80 -4.88
CA SER A 80 4.91 4.87 -4.91
C SER A 80 6.29 4.35 -4.48
N PHE A 81 6.87 4.89 -3.43
CA PHE A 81 8.18 4.50 -2.91
C PHE A 81 8.14 3.35 -1.89
N GLY A 82 6.99 2.71 -1.72
CA GLY A 82 6.82 1.47 -0.95
C GLY A 82 6.86 1.62 0.56
N VAL A 83 6.60 2.82 1.11
CA VAL A 83 6.64 3.04 2.56
C VAL A 83 5.43 2.39 3.26
N SER A 84 4.21 2.69 2.81
CA SER A 84 2.97 2.05 3.28
C SER A 84 3.01 0.54 3.12
N THR A 85 3.57 0.06 1.99
CA THR A 85 3.71 -1.37 1.69
C THR A 85 4.47 -2.13 2.78
N ILE A 86 5.48 -1.52 3.43
CA ILE A 86 6.21 -2.14 4.55
C ILE A 86 5.25 -2.43 5.71
N TYR A 87 4.36 -1.50 6.05
CA TYR A 87 3.36 -1.71 7.12
C TYR A 87 2.38 -2.81 6.77
N LEU A 88 1.92 -2.86 5.51
CA LEU A 88 1.04 -3.91 5.03
C LEU A 88 1.73 -5.27 5.11
N ALA A 89 2.97 -5.37 4.65
CA ALA A 89 3.77 -6.59 4.66
C ALA A 89 4.02 -7.10 6.09
N LEU A 90 4.40 -6.21 7.02
CA LEU A 90 4.57 -6.55 8.43
C LEU A 90 3.26 -7.09 9.04
N ALA A 91 2.12 -6.47 8.72
CA ALA A 91 0.82 -6.90 9.25
C ALA A 91 0.46 -8.32 8.78
N VAL A 92 0.54 -8.60 7.47
CA VAL A 92 0.17 -9.91 6.93
C VAL A 92 1.17 -11.00 7.30
N ALA A 93 2.46 -10.69 7.36
CA ALA A 93 3.50 -11.62 7.82
C ALA A 93 3.26 -12.04 9.28
N GLU A 94 2.96 -11.08 10.15
CA GLU A 94 2.69 -11.36 11.55
C GLU A 94 1.35 -12.09 11.74
N ASN A 95 0.34 -11.82 10.92
CA ASN A 95 -0.92 -12.57 10.91
C ASN A 95 -0.71 -14.03 10.49
N ALA A 96 0.22 -14.28 9.57
CA ALA A 96 0.54 -15.65 9.14
C ALA A 96 1.17 -16.49 10.26
N LYS A 97 1.90 -15.89 11.19
CA LYS A 97 2.51 -16.58 12.34
C LYS A 97 1.47 -17.07 13.34
N ARG A 98 0.30 -16.44 13.42
CA ARG A 98 -0.74 -16.73 14.46
C ARG A 98 -1.56 -17.99 14.22
N VAL A 99 -1.71 -18.37 12.97
CA VAL A 99 -2.55 -19.52 12.59
C VAL A 99 -1.68 -20.42 11.74
N SER A 100 -1.82 -21.72 11.90
CA SER A 100 -1.30 -22.73 10.96
C SER A 100 -2.00 -22.51 9.61
N ALA A 101 -1.61 -21.42 8.92
CA ALA A 101 -2.37 -20.86 7.81
C ALA A 101 -2.12 -21.69 6.56
N THR A 102 -3.20 -22.15 5.94
CA THR A 102 -3.18 -22.74 4.60
C THR A 102 -2.92 -21.69 3.52
N THR A 103 -3.14 -20.39 3.81
CA THR A 103 -2.97 -19.28 2.87
C THR A 103 -1.65 -18.55 3.13
N LYS A 104 -0.80 -18.49 2.10
CA LYS A 104 0.44 -17.70 2.13
C LYS A 104 0.10 -16.21 2.24
N PRO A 105 0.75 -15.44 3.16
CA PRO A 105 0.56 -13.99 3.23
C PRO A 105 1.04 -13.33 1.94
N ARG A 106 0.31 -12.32 1.47
CA ARG A 106 0.59 -11.65 0.20
C ARG A 106 0.14 -10.20 0.22
N VAL A 107 1.02 -9.30 -0.19
CA VAL A 107 0.71 -7.92 -0.52
C VAL A 107 0.92 -7.72 -2.01
N ILE A 108 -0.14 -7.47 -2.75
CA ILE A 108 -0.08 -7.13 -4.17
C ILE A 108 0.03 -5.61 -4.26
N ALA A 109 1.23 -5.14 -4.52
CA ALA A 109 1.58 -3.73 -4.64
C ALA A 109 1.59 -3.33 -6.12
N THR A 110 1.02 -2.16 -6.45
CA THR A 110 0.99 -1.69 -7.84
C THR A 110 1.65 -0.33 -7.98
N GLU A 111 2.52 -0.19 -8.97
CA GLU A 111 3.17 1.09 -9.29
C GLU A 111 3.31 1.23 -10.80
N LYS A 112 2.97 2.43 -11.31
CA LYS A 112 3.06 2.72 -12.73
C LYS A 112 4.47 3.09 -13.17
N GLU A 113 5.19 3.81 -12.31
CA GLU A 113 6.50 4.37 -12.62
C GLU A 113 7.62 3.42 -12.19
N GLU A 114 8.38 2.86 -13.17
CA GLU A 114 9.47 1.92 -12.89
C GLU A 114 10.53 2.51 -11.94
N SER A 115 10.84 3.81 -12.08
CA SER A 115 11.81 4.47 -11.21
C SER A 115 11.42 4.47 -9.73
N LYS A 116 10.11 4.62 -9.43
CA LYS A 116 9.58 4.50 -8.07
C LYS A 116 9.57 3.06 -7.62
N ALA A 117 9.18 2.14 -8.49
CA ALA A 117 9.17 0.70 -8.23
C ALA A 117 10.56 0.18 -7.85
N GLU A 118 11.61 0.62 -8.52
CA GLU A 118 13.00 0.27 -8.18
C GLU A 118 13.39 0.76 -6.78
N LEU A 119 13.03 2.00 -6.43
CA LEU A 119 13.28 2.55 -5.10
C LEU A 119 12.47 1.82 -4.02
N ALA A 120 11.22 1.46 -4.31
CA ALA A 120 10.40 0.66 -3.41
C ALA A 120 11.05 -0.70 -3.11
N ARG A 121 11.50 -1.43 -4.14
CA ARG A 121 12.25 -2.69 -3.96
C ARG A 121 13.49 -2.50 -3.07
N ALA A 122 14.24 -1.40 -3.27
CA ALA A 122 15.41 -1.10 -2.45
C ALA A 122 15.07 -0.82 -0.98
N HIS A 123 13.91 -0.20 -0.70
CA HIS A 123 13.44 0.00 0.67
C HIS A 123 13.00 -1.32 1.32
N TRP A 124 12.29 -2.19 0.58
CA TRP A 124 11.85 -3.49 1.09
C TRP A 124 13.03 -4.42 1.37
N ALA A 125 14.03 -4.45 0.50
CA ALA A 125 15.26 -5.19 0.73
C ALA A 125 15.99 -4.75 2.01
N LYS A 126 15.99 -3.42 2.32
CA LYS A 126 16.52 -2.91 3.60
C LYS A 126 15.66 -3.30 4.79
N ALA A 127 14.36 -3.40 4.63
CA ALA A 127 13.46 -3.88 5.68
C ALA A 127 13.64 -5.39 5.96
N GLY A 128 14.21 -6.13 5.00
CA GLY A 128 14.56 -7.52 5.17
C GLY A 128 13.49 -8.50 4.65
N ARG A 129 13.86 -9.79 4.69
CA ARG A 129 13.09 -10.85 4.04
C ARG A 129 11.67 -11.01 4.55
N GLU A 130 11.41 -10.74 5.82
CA GLU A 130 10.04 -10.86 6.34
C GLU A 130 9.07 -9.89 5.68
N VAL A 131 9.58 -8.77 5.13
CA VAL A 131 8.82 -7.80 4.34
C VAL A 131 8.85 -8.19 2.86
N GLU A 132 10.04 -8.41 2.31
CA GLU A 132 10.25 -8.64 0.88
C GLU A 132 9.54 -9.91 0.37
N ASP A 133 9.59 -11.02 1.12
CA ASP A 133 9.07 -12.33 0.69
C ASP A 133 7.53 -12.39 0.58
N VAL A 134 6.81 -11.41 1.13
CA VAL A 134 5.34 -11.36 1.07
C VAL A 134 4.81 -10.33 0.08
N ILE A 135 5.70 -9.52 -0.53
CA ILE A 135 5.32 -8.48 -1.49
C ILE A 135 5.42 -9.01 -2.91
N GLU A 136 4.35 -8.81 -3.67
CA GLU A 136 4.30 -9.01 -5.11
C GLU A 136 4.09 -7.66 -5.78
N LEU A 137 5.15 -7.12 -6.37
CA LEU A 137 5.06 -5.86 -7.09
C LEU A 137 4.67 -6.07 -8.55
N ARG A 138 3.62 -5.39 -8.95
CA ARG A 138 3.13 -5.33 -10.33
C ARG A 138 3.35 -3.93 -10.88
N VAL A 139 4.27 -3.82 -11.83
CA VAL A 139 4.57 -2.54 -12.48
C VAL A 139 3.72 -2.38 -13.72
N GLY A 140 3.10 -1.22 -13.86
CA GLY A 140 2.25 -0.87 -14.99
C GLY A 140 0.93 -0.22 -14.58
N ASP A 141 0.03 -0.09 -15.54
CA ASP A 141 -1.29 0.46 -15.28
C ASP A 141 -2.09 -0.50 -14.38
N LEU A 142 -2.58 -0.01 -13.25
CA LEU A 142 -3.35 -0.80 -12.28
C LEU A 142 -4.62 -1.43 -12.90
N ARG A 143 -5.18 -0.82 -13.97
CA ARG A 143 -6.34 -1.35 -14.70
C ARG A 143 -6.01 -2.64 -15.46
N GLU A 144 -4.73 -2.85 -15.76
CA GLU A 144 -4.22 -4.06 -16.41
C GLU A 144 -3.65 -5.03 -15.36
N THR A 145 -2.84 -4.52 -14.45
CA THR A 145 -2.10 -5.34 -13.49
C THR A 145 -2.99 -5.96 -12.41
N LEU A 146 -4.19 -5.43 -12.16
CA LEU A 146 -5.14 -5.96 -11.18
C LEU A 146 -6.29 -6.77 -11.79
N THR A 147 -6.17 -7.20 -13.06
CA THR A 147 -7.22 -7.99 -13.73
C THR A 147 -7.13 -9.48 -13.43
N GLU A 148 -5.97 -9.98 -13.06
CA GLU A 148 -5.72 -11.42 -12.93
C GLU A 148 -5.05 -11.78 -11.60
N ASP A 149 -5.24 -13.02 -11.18
CA ASP A 149 -4.55 -13.66 -10.05
C ASP A 149 -4.59 -12.88 -8.72
N LEU A 150 -5.71 -12.27 -8.42
CA LEU A 150 -5.91 -11.60 -7.13
C LEU A 150 -6.29 -12.58 -6.01
N GLY A 151 -7.00 -13.66 -6.36
CA GLY A 151 -7.57 -14.56 -5.38
C GLY A 151 -8.60 -13.85 -4.48
N THR A 152 -8.73 -14.30 -3.23
CA THR A 152 -9.57 -13.62 -2.24
C THR A 152 -8.76 -12.50 -1.60
N VAL A 153 -9.24 -11.28 -1.72
CA VAL A 153 -8.62 -10.06 -1.15
C VAL A 153 -9.32 -9.71 0.16
N ASP A 154 -8.57 -9.62 1.25
CA ASP A 154 -9.07 -9.28 2.58
C ASP A 154 -9.16 -7.77 2.80
N PHE A 155 -8.27 -7.00 2.12
CA PHE A 155 -8.21 -5.55 2.27
C PHE A 155 -7.64 -4.90 1.01
N LEU A 156 -8.17 -3.71 0.68
CA LEU A 156 -7.70 -2.88 -0.42
C LEU A 156 -7.33 -1.50 0.12
N LEU A 157 -6.06 -1.13 -0.01
CA LEU A 157 -5.56 0.21 0.24
C LEU A 157 -5.53 0.98 -1.08
N LEU A 158 -6.17 2.13 -1.10
CA LEU A 158 -6.22 3.03 -2.24
C LEU A 158 -5.45 4.29 -1.89
N ASP A 159 -4.23 4.38 -2.36
CA ASP A 159 -3.34 5.52 -2.20
C ASP A 159 -2.90 6.09 -3.56
N SER A 160 -3.84 6.10 -4.50
CA SER A 160 -3.61 6.64 -5.84
C SER A 160 -4.65 7.71 -6.17
N LYS A 161 -4.19 8.84 -6.66
CA LYS A 161 -5.03 9.99 -7.07
C LYS A 161 -6.01 9.66 -8.19
N LEU A 162 -5.74 8.63 -8.99
CA LEU A 162 -6.59 8.18 -10.11
C LEU A 162 -7.78 7.34 -9.68
N VAL A 163 -7.82 6.91 -8.44
CA VAL A 163 -8.73 5.87 -7.98
C VAL A 163 -10.19 6.31 -7.88
N PHE A 164 -10.45 7.60 -7.68
CA PHE A 164 -11.81 8.07 -7.43
C PHE A 164 -12.76 7.93 -8.63
N ILE A 165 -12.25 7.97 -9.86
CA ILE A 165 -13.08 7.92 -11.08
C ILE A 165 -13.28 6.48 -11.59
N PHE A 166 -12.34 5.58 -11.35
CA PHE A 166 -12.36 4.23 -11.93
C PHE A 166 -12.73 3.13 -10.94
N LEU A 167 -12.75 3.43 -9.65
CA LEU A 167 -12.97 2.44 -8.59
C LEU A 167 -14.35 1.82 -8.61
N VAL A 168 -15.36 2.60 -8.97
CA VAL A 168 -16.74 2.09 -9.06
C VAL A 168 -16.84 0.95 -10.08
N GLY A 169 -16.08 1.01 -11.16
CA GLY A 169 -16.03 -0.03 -12.19
C GLY A 169 -15.22 -1.27 -11.77
N ALA A 170 -14.02 -1.08 -11.24
CA ALA A 170 -13.12 -2.20 -10.88
C ALA A 170 -13.58 -2.92 -9.61
N VAL A 171 -14.02 -2.18 -8.59
CA VAL A 171 -14.63 -2.77 -7.38
C VAL A 171 -15.95 -3.44 -7.72
N ALA A 172 -16.77 -2.87 -8.61
CA ALA A 172 -17.98 -3.53 -9.09
C ALA A 172 -17.66 -4.81 -9.89
N ALA A 173 -16.58 -4.85 -10.67
CA ALA A 173 -16.13 -6.06 -11.37
C ALA A 173 -15.58 -7.11 -10.39
N MET A 174 -14.80 -6.70 -9.39
CA MET A 174 -14.35 -7.58 -8.30
C MET A 174 -15.54 -8.11 -7.47
N TYR A 175 -16.54 -7.27 -7.19
CA TYR A 175 -17.78 -7.67 -6.52
C TYR A 175 -18.63 -8.60 -7.39
N SER A 176 -18.79 -8.31 -8.68
CA SER A 176 -19.63 -9.13 -9.57
C SER A 176 -19.06 -10.52 -9.83
N ALA A 177 -17.73 -10.68 -9.85
CA ALA A 177 -17.10 -11.97 -10.05
C ALA A 177 -17.12 -12.89 -8.81
N HIS A 178 -17.29 -12.36 -7.60
CA HIS A 178 -17.18 -13.13 -6.34
C HIS A 178 -18.45 -13.13 -5.46
N VAL A 179 -19.43 -12.27 -5.69
CA VAL A 179 -20.65 -12.16 -4.85
C VAL A 179 -21.62 -13.33 -5.02
N CYS A 180 -21.39 -14.22 -5.99
CA CYS A 180 -22.33 -15.33 -6.23
C CYS A 180 -22.14 -16.53 -5.30
N SER A 181 -21.21 -16.56 -4.36
CA SER A 181 -20.94 -17.79 -3.59
C SER A 181 -20.66 -17.68 -2.07
N THR A 182 -20.63 -16.50 -1.45
CA THR A 182 -20.48 -16.44 0.02
C THR A 182 -21.22 -15.27 0.70
N PRO A 183 -21.98 -15.51 1.81
CA PRO A 183 -22.82 -14.49 2.45
C PRO A 183 -22.08 -13.56 3.44
N TRP A 184 -20.76 -13.63 3.59
CA TRP A 184 -20.01 -12.92 4.64
C TRP A 184 -18.73 -12.30 4.11
N LEU A 185 -18.81 -11.22 3.36
CA LEU A 185 -17.67 -10.38 3.03
C LEU A 185 -17.89 -8.96 3.56
N SER A 186 -17.35 -8.69 4.74
CA SER A 186 -17.14 -7.33 5.22
C SER A 186 -15.86 -6.78 4.59
N CYS A 187 -15.94 -6.30 3.36
CA CYS A 187 -14.87 -5.51 2.76
C CYS A 187 -14.89 -4.13 3.41
N ILE A 188 -13.96 -3.84 4.31
CA ILE A 188 -13.75 -2.50 4.85
C ILE A 188 -12.96 -1.74 3.80
N GLN A 189 -13.64 -0.90 3.05
CA GLN A 189 -13.03 0.05 2.14
C GLN A 189 -12.62 1.30 2.93
N LEU A 190 -11.34 1.47 3.18
CA LEU A 190 -10.81 2.70 3.76
C LEU A 190 -10.29 3.60 2.63
N CYS A 191 -11.05 4.63 2.30
CA CYS A 191 -10.60 5.71 1.40
C CYS A 191 -9.93 6.77 2.27
N ILE A 192 -8.58 6.81 2.28
CA ILE A 192 -7.84 7.86 2.97
C ILE A 192 -7.60 8.96 1.95
N LEU A 193 -8.39 10.03 2.04
CA LEU A 193 -8.14 11.28 1.34
C LEU A 193 -7.02 12.01 2.07
N GLY A 194 -5.88 12.21 1.39
CA GLY A 194 -4.81 13.11 1.80
C GLY A 194 -5.12 14.55 1.42
#